data_3c7001e1c861b173ff473d0082b191a2
#
_entry.id   3c7001e1c861b173ff473d0082b191a2
#
_cell.length_a   1.000
_cell.length_b   1.000
_cell.length_c   1.000
_cell.angle_alpha   90.00
_cell.angle_beta   90.00
_cell.angle_gamma   90.00
#
_symmetry.space_group_name_H-M   'P 1'
#
loop_
_entity.id
_entity.type
_entity.pdbx_description
1 polymer ?
#
loop_
_entity_poly.entity_id
_entity_poly.type
_entity_poly.pdbx_seq_one_letter_code
_entity_poly.pdbx_strand_id
1 'polypeptide(L)'
;MKPVLTFFFDALKPDSLQHMPFLNSFPHQRRMRAELGHSVTCHPSMYSGVHPDKHLQWFVWKYDPVASPFAWARIFKYLGPLDNLGSRYFLHKYTRRLRPRNTAWFGVPLMLNQPLKYWPYFNVVEDRAWDEPGYLKKYPTAFDVLRQHDVSFEIVGMAKGAGDEFVQIGEHEFGEIHPWTYFFLGSVDHYSHRHGQDSPETIARLRELDRLVEAKFKAYDRRVSDFDFFVWSDHGHIRLERRVNIHAHFRRHGRNIHDFINLVEANYARFWFRDDDERVAVERILGDLDGGFVLTDEHFHRYHLQMPDNRYGDLVFYLDKPAMFSKTIWGFGRKQESMHGYLPDHPGSDGVFISNAPLIEGTHVELVDVLPTLLDSLGLPVPDYVDGRVLWRNHG
;
A
#
# COMPACT_ATOMS: atom_id res chain seq x y z
N MET A 1 17.78 -13.71 -22.79
CA MET A 1 17.06 -12.80 -21.85
C MET A 1 18.10 -12.17 -20.96
N LYS A 2 18.14 -10.84 -20.92
CA LYS A 2 19.03 -10.08 -20.03
C LYS A 2 18.48 -10.17 -18.62
N PRO A 3 19.28 -10.58 -17.61
CA PRO A 3 18.77 -10.66 -16.23
C PRO A 3 18.46 -9.29 -15.65
N VAL A 4 17.48 -9.27 -14.75
CA VAL A 4 17.02 -8.06 -14.03
C VAL A 4 17.21 -8.26 -12.54
N LEU A 5 17.90 -7.32 -11.91
CA LEU A 5 18.07 -7.23 -10.47
C LEU A 5 17.25 -6.06 -9.93
N THR A 6 16.34 -6.33 -9.01
CA THR A 6 15.44 -5.30 -8.47
C THR A 6 15.48 -5.24 -6.96
N PHE A 7 15.45 -4.01 -6.42
CA PHE A 7 15.17 -3.75 -5.02
C PHE A 7 13.93 -2.89 -4.88
N PHE A 8 12.92 -3.41 -4.21
CA PHE A 8 11.75 -2.66 -3.80
C PHE A 8 11.93 -2.15 -2.38
N PHE A 9 11.64 -0.88 -2.18
CA PHE A 9 11.59 -0.27 -0.86
C PHE A 9 10.17 0.19 -0.55
N ASP A 10 9.57 -0.34 0.49
CA ASP A 10 8.34 0.21 1.02
C ASP A 10 8.62 1.59 1.63
N ALA A 11 8.01 2.62 1.07
CA ALA A 11 8.07 4.01 1.53
C ALA A 11 9.43 4.75 1.40
N LEU A 12 10.22 4.48 0.38
CA LEU A 12 11.43 5.27 0.10
C LEU A 12 11.11 6.53 -0.69
N LYS A 13 11.17 7.70 -0.04
CA LYS A 13 10.96 9.00 -0.71
C LYS A 13 12.24 9.52 -1.41
N PRO A 14 12.12 10.36 -2.44
CA PRO A 14 13.28 10.91 -3.17
C PRO A 14 14.30 11.62 -2.27
N ASP A 15 13.83 12.41 -1.31
CA ASP A 15 14.72 13.17 -0.40
C ASP A 15 15.56 12.27 0.52
N SER A 16 15.17 11.01 0.71
CA SER A 16 15.92 10.04 1.51
C SER A 16 17.23 9.61 0.84
N LEU A 17 17.35 9.74 -0.49
CA LEU A 17 18.55 9.36 -1.24
C LEU A 17 19.80 10.14 -0.83
N GLN A 18 19.67 11.35 -0.26
CA GLN A 18 20.80 12.08 0.33
C GLN A 18 21.52 11.30 1.45
N HIS A 19 20.86 10.32 2.07
CA HIS A 19 21.38 9.45 3.12
C HIS A 19 21.85 8.09 2.59
N MET A 20 21.72 7.85 1.29
CA MET A 20 21.98 6.59 0.62
C MET A 20 22.98 6.79 -0.54
N PRO A 21 24.29 6.99 -0.23
CA PRO A 21 25.29 7.42 -1.20
C PRO A 21 25.43 6.46 -2.38
N PHE A 22 25.29 5.16 -2.19
CA PHE A 22 25.34 4.20 -3.30
C PHE A 22 24.15 4.39 -4.24
N LEU A 23 22.93 4.36 -3.76
CA LEU A 23 21.74 4.57 -4.61
C LEU A 23 21.70 5.98 -5.21
N ASN A 24 22.15 6.97 -4.46
CA ASN A 24 22.24 8.36 -4.97
C ASN A 24 23.30 8.55 -6.06
N SER A 25 24.23 7.62 -6.23
CA SER A 25 25.26 7.68 -7.29
C SER A 25 24.73 7.33 -8.68
N PHE A 26 23.57 6.69 -8.79
CA PHE A 26 23.00 6.34 -10.08
C PHE A 26 22.47 7.58 -10.80
N PRO A 27 22.81 7.78 -12.08
CA PRO A 27 22.46 9.01 -12.80
C PRO A 27 21.00 9.07 -13.24
N HIS A 28 20.32 7.91 -13.30
CA HIS A 28 18.97 7.78 -13.82
C HIS A 28 17.97 7.57 -12.68
N GLN A 29 17.61 8.69 -12.04
CA GLN A 29 16.65 8.72 -10.92
C GLN A 29 15.44 9.56 -11.30
N ARG A 30 14.26 9.13 -10.90
CA ARG A 30 12.98 9.85 -11.06
C ARG A 30 12.15 9.75 -9.79
N ARG A 31 11.33 10.78 -9.58
CA ARG A 31 10.20 10.68 -8.66
C ARG A 31 9.17 9.75 -9.27
N MET A 32 8.67 8.82 -8.48
CA MET A 32 7.58 7.93 -8.86
C MET A 32 6.31 8.34 -8.13
N ARG A 33 5.29 8.72 -8.89
CA ARG A 33 4.02 9.18 -8.35
C ARG A 33 3.28 8.01 -7.71
N ALA A 34 2.91 8.17 -6.43
CA ALA A 34 2.11 7.19 -5.72
C ALA A 34 0.63 7.24 -6.15
N GLU A 35 -0.10 6.14 -5.94
CA GLU A 35 -1.56 6.16 -5.98
C GLU A 35 -2.15 6.83 -4.72
N LEU A 36 -3.38 7.36 -4.82
CA LEU A 36 -4.11 7.85 -3.65
C LEU A 36 -4.58 6.66 -2.82
N GLY A 37 -3.84 6.35 -1.76
CA GLY A 37 -4.11 5.21 -0.90
C GLY A 37 -2.88 4.77 -0.12
N HIS A 38 -2.88 3.51 0.27
CA HIS A 38 -1.79 2.86 0.99
C HIS A 38 -1.12 1.80 0.11
N SER A 39 -0.10 1.09 0.61
CA SER A 39 0.59 0.02 -0.14
C SER A 39 -0.37 -1.00 -0.78
N VAL A 40 -1.52 -1.28 -0.14
CA VAL A 40 -2.58 -2.14 -0.70
C VAL A 40 -3.19 -1.59 -2.00
N THR A 41 -3.05 -0.30 -2.28
CA THR A 41 -3.45 0.34 -3.54
C THR A 41 -2.28 0.37 -4.52
N CYS A 42 -1.09 0.67 -4.03
CA CYS A 42 0.11 0.87 -4.83
C CYS A 42 0.65 -0.44 -5.44
N HIS A 43 0.70 -1.51 -4.65
CA HIS A 43 1.22 -2.80 -5.11
C HIS A 43 0.43 -3.38 -6.30
N PRO A 44 -0.92 -3.42 -6.30
CA PRO A 44 -1.67 -3.85 -7.47
C PRO A 44 -1.36 -3.03 -8.73
N SER A 45 -1.31 -1.69 -8.62
CA SER A 45 -0.96 -0.82 -9.75
C SER A 45 0.43 -1.14 -10.28
N MET A 46 1.41 -1.25 -9.39
CA MET A 46 2.81 -1.52 -9.74
C MET A 46 3.00 -2.88 -10.41
N TYR A 47 2.37 -3.94 -9.87
CA TYR A 47 2.58 -5.29 -10.40
C TYR A 47 1.69 -5.65 -11.60
N SER A 48 0.55 -4.97 -11.79
CA SER A 48 -0.35 -5.24 -12.92
C SER A 48 -0.30 -4.21 -14.02
N GLY A 49 0.31 -3.04 -13.76
CA GLY A 49 0.38 -1.95 -14.72
C GLY A 49 -0.96 -1.26 -15.01
N VAL A 50 -1.97 -1.42 -14.13
CA VAL A 50 -3.27 -0.75 -14.28
C VAL A 50 -3.65 0.03 -13.03
N HIS A 51 -4.41 1.11 -13.21
CA HIS A 51 -4.86 1.99 -12.14
C HIS A 51 -5.93 1.35 -11.23
N PRO A 52 -6.20 1.95 -10.04
CA PRO A 52 -7.15 1.42 -9.05
C PRO A 52 -8.57 1.21 -9.55
N ASP A 53 -9.07 2.02 -10.48
CA ASP A 53 -10.40 1.87 -11.09
C ASP A 53 -10.54 0.60 -11.94
N LYS A 54 -9.41 0.03 -12.39
CA LYS A 54 -9.37 -1.24 -13.12
C LYS A 54 -9.16 -2.43 -12.19
N HIS A 55 -8.13 -2.37 -11.29
CA HIS A 55 -7.87 -3.50 -10.38
C HIS A 55 -8.77 -3.52 -9.14
N LEU A 56 -9.49 -2.46 -8.85
CA LEU A 56 -10.52 -2.33 -7.82
C LEU A 56 -10.02 -2.55 -6.37
N GLN A 57 -8.74 -2.29 -6.10
CA GLN A 57 -8.17 -2.34 -4.75
C GLN A 57 -7.74 -0.92 -4.32
N TRP A 58 -8.35 -0.41 -3.23
CA TRP A 58 -8.02 0.91 -2.69
C TRP A 58 -7.65 0.86 -1.21
N PHE A 59 -8.46 0.18 -0.38
CA PHE A 59 -8.21 0.01 1.05
C PHE A 59 -8.17 -1.48 1.41
N VAL A 60 -7.66 -1.80 2.60
CA VAL A 60 -7.64 -3.18 3.11
C VAL A 60 -9.05 -3.77 3.24
N TRP A 61 -10.01 -2.94 3.64
CA TRP A 61 -11.39 -3.37 3.88
C TRP A 61 -12.35 -2.71 2.88
N LYS A 62 -13.20 -3.53 2.28
CA LYS A 62 -14.32 -3.12 1.42
C LYS A 62 -15.66 -3.45 2.07
N TYR A 63 -16.68 -2.69 1.74
CA TYR A 63 -18.07 -3.03 2.04
C TYR A 63 -18.50 -4.20 1.16
N ASP A 64 -18.86 -5.31 1.79
CA ASP A 64 -19.27 -6.55 1.12
C ASP A 64 -20.08 -7.40 2.11
N PRO A 65 -21.33 -7.01 2.39
CA PRO A 65 -22.17 -7.70 3.38
C PRO A 65 -22.59 -9.11 2.95
N VAL A 66 -22.43 -9.45 1.67
CA VAL A 66 -22.78 -10.77 1.13
C VAL A 66 -21.67 -11.78 1.38
N ALA A 67 -20.43 -11.42 1.09
CA ALA A 67 -19.27 -12.29 1.23
C ALA A 67 -18.44 -12.03 2.50
N SER A 68 -18.97 -11.24 3.46
CA SER A 68 -18.30 -10.95 4.71
C SER A 68 -17.96 -12.23 5.50
N PRO A 69 -16.69 -12.40 5.92
CA PRO A 69 -16.30 -13.52 6.80
C PRO A 69 -16.90 -13.43 8.19
N PHE A 70 -17.48 -12.28 8.53
CA PHE A 70 -18.04 -11.95 9.83
C PHE A 70 -19.58 -12.00 9.85
N ALA A 71 -20.22 -12.64 8.87
CA ALA A 71 -21.69 -12.71 8.78
C ALA A 71 -22.34 -13.22 10.10
N TRP A 72 -21.67 -14.10 10.86
CA TRP A 72 -22.07 -14.57 12.16
C TRP A 72 -22.20 -13.44 13.21
N ALA A 73 -21.50 -12.33 13.06
CA ALA A 73 -21.54 -11.21 14.01
C ALA A 73 -22.83 -10.38 13.93
N ARG A 74 -23.76 -10.67 13.01
CA ARG A 74 -25.08 -10.02 12.93
C ARG A 74 -25.85 -10.08 14.24
N ILE A 75 -25.66 -11.12 15.05
CA ILE A 75 -26.30 -11.27 16.36
C ILE A 75 -25.92 -10.17 17.35
N PHE A 76 -24.73 -9.57 17.21
CA PHE A 76 -24.26 -8.50 18.11
C PHE A 76 -25.02 -7.17 17.95
N LYS A 77 -25.90 -7.06 16.93
CA LYS A 77 -26.88 -5.98 16.87
C LYS A 77 -27.77 -5.96 18.13
N TYR A 78 -28.01 -7.15 18.74
CA TYR A 78 -28.86 -7.33 19.90
C TYR A 78 -28.07 -7.58 21.21
N LEU A 79 -26.78 -7.88 21.11
CA LEU A 79 -25.92 -8.26 22.24
C LEU A 79 -24.88 -7.15 22.55
N GLY A 80 -25.29 -5.87 22.46
CA GLY A 80 -24.42 -4.72 22.68
C GLY A 80 -23.54 -4.78 23.94
N PRO A 81 -24.03 -5.23 25.12
CA PRO A 81 -23.20 -5.35 26.33
C PRO A 81 -22.02 -6.31 26.19
N LEU A 82 -22.07 -7.27 25.26
CA LEU A 82 -20.97 -8.20 24.98
C LEU A 82 -19.95 -7.65 23.98
N ASP A 83 -20.20 -6.49 23.41
CA ASP A 83 -19.29 -5.85 22.44
C ASP A 83 -18.21 -5.05 23.17
N ASN A 84 -17.13 -5.70 23.54
CA ASN A 84 -15.96 -5.08 24.14
C ASN A 84 -14.66 -5.55 23.46
N LEU A 85 -13.54 -4.92 23.79
CA LEU A 85 -12.25 -5.19 23.12
C LEU A 85 -11.80 -6.65 23.25
N GLY A 86 -12.07 -7.27 24.42
CA GLY A 86 -11.71 -8.68 24.66
C GLY A 86 -12.52 -9.64 23.79
N SER A 87 -13.85 -9.45 23.71
CA SER A 87 -14.71 -10.25 22.84
C SER A 87 -14.36 -10.08 21.36
N ARG A 88 -14.09 -8.83 20.92
CA ARG A 88 -13.65 -8.53 19.54
C ARG A 88 -12.35 -9.26 19.22
N TYR A 89 -11.34 -9.21 20.11
CA TYR A 89 -10.08 -9.92 19.92
C TYR A 89 -10.26 -11.42 19.82
N PHE A 90 -11.02 -12.02 20.74
CA PHE A 90 -11.30 -13.46 20.73
C PHE A 90 -12.02 -13.90 19.46
N LEU A 91 -13.07 -13.18 19.08
CA LEU A 91 -13.87 -13.47 17.89
C LEU A 91 -13.09 -13.27 16.59
N HIS A 92 -12.23 -12.26 16.53
CA HIS A 92 -11.31 -12.09 15.40
C HIS A 92 -10.37 -13.28 15.26
N LYS A 93 -9.74 -13.72 16.37
CA LYS A 93 -8.85 -14.88 16.39
C LYS A 93 -9.57 -16.17 15.99
N TYR A 94 -10.83 -16.33 16.41
CA TYR A 94 -11.66 -17.46 16.04
C TYR A 94 -11.98 -17.45 14.52
N THR A 95 -12.43 -16.33 13.99
CA THR A 95 -12.74 -16.19 12.56
C THR A 95 -11.50 -16.48 11.67
N ARG A 96 -10.34 -16.02 12.11
CA ARG A 96 -9.07 -16.33 11.44
C ARG A 96 -8.78 -17.83 11.37
N ARG A 97 -9.09 -18.59 12.43
CA ARG A 97 -8.91 -20.06 12.46
C ARG A 97 -9.86 -20.79 11.53
N LEU A 98 -11.06 -20.27 11.33
CA LEU A 98 -12.06 -20.87 10.46
C LEU A 98 -11.79 -20.57 8.97
N ARG A 99 -11.02 -19.55 8.68
CA ARG A 99 -10.62 -19.17 7.32
C ARG A 99 -9.10 -19.07 7.20
N PRO A 100 -8.41 -20.21 7.08
CA PRO A 100 -6.95 -20.28 7.06
C PRO A 100 -6.31 -19.78 5.75
N ARG A 101 -7.06 -19.43 4.73
CA ARG A 101 -6.54 -18.79 3.52
C ARG A 101 -6.28 -17.32 3.80
N ASN A 102 -5.05 -17.08 4.00
CA ASN A 102 -4.44 -15.93 4.62
C ASN A 102 -4.11 -14.89 3.59
N THR A 103 -4.81 -13.85 3.65
CA THR A 103 -4.18 -12.57 3.38
C THR A 103 -3.39 -12.18 4.62
N ALA A 104 -2.24 -11.52 4.44
CA ALA A 104 -1.48 -10.94 5.55
C ALA A 104 -2.38 -10.10 6.46
N TRP A 105 -3.36 -9.42 5.89
CA TRP A 105 -4.34 -8.53 6.54
C TRP A 105 -5.32 -9.23 7.46
N PHE A 106 -5.71 -10.49 7.19
CA PHE A 106 -6.51 -11.28 8.14
C PHE A 106 -5.75 -11.61 9.43
N GLY A 107 -4.42 -11.57 9.36
CA GLY A 107 -3.55 -11.73 10.51
C GLY A 107 -3.54 -10.53 11.45
N VAL A 108 -3.81 -9.32 10.92
CA VAL A 108 -3.78 -8.08 11.67
C VAL A 108 -5.19 -7.78 12.21
N PRO A 109 -5.35 -7.55 13.53
CA PRO A 109 -6.66 -7.35 14.14
C PRO A 109 -7.20 -5.92 13.90
N LEU A 110 -7.27 -5.49 12.64
CA LEU A 110 -7.65 -4.12 12.25
C LEU A 110 -9.08 -3.73 12.62
N MET A 111 -9.99 -4.72 12.72
CA MET A 111 -11.40 -4.45 13.04
C MET A 111 -11.68 -4.29 14.54
N LEU A 112 -10.69 -4.42 15.43
CA LEU A 112 -10.94 -4.38 16.88
C LEU A 112 -11.47 -3.03 17.37
N ASN A 113 -11.17 -1.95 16.69
CA ASN A 113 -11.70 -0.62 17.01
C ASN A 113 -13.12 -0.37 16.50
N GLN A 114 -13.66 -1.32 15.70
CA GLN A 114 -15.02 -1.24 15.18
C GLN A 114 -15.99 -2.05 16.02
N PRO A 115 -17.21 -1.54 16.32
CA PRO A 115 -18.26 -2.32 16.95
C PRO A 115 -18.58 -3.59 16.17
N LEU A 116 -18.81 -4.72 16.90
CA LEU A 116 -19.13 -6.02 16.31
C LEU A 116 -20.34 -5.97 15.38
N LYS A 117 -21.29 -5.09 15.65
CA LYS A 117 -22.50 -4.91 14.82
C LYS A 117 -22.18 -4.48 13.37
N TYR A 118 -20.97 -3.92 13.11
CA TYR A 118 -20.53 -3.50 11.79
C TYR A 118 -19.66 -4.52 11.05
N TRP A 119 -19.05 -5.45 11.75
CA TRP A 119 -18.20 -6.46 11.13
C TRP A 119 -18.86 -7.21 9.96
N PRO A 120 -20.19 -7.55 10.03
CA PRO A 120 -20.87 -8.24 8.93
C PRO A 120 -20.95 -7.48 7.62
N TYR A 121 -20.63 -6.18 7.61
CA TYR A 121 -20.65 -5.37 6.41
C TYR A 121 -19.32 -5.38 5.63
N PHE A 122 -18.22 -5.88 6.26
CA PHE A 122 -16.89 -5.72 5.70
C PHE A 122 -16.22 -7.05 5.33
N ASN A 123 -15.42 -6.98 4.28
CA ASN A 123 -14.56 -8.06 3.82
C ASN A 123 -13.17 -7.50 3.48
N VAL A 124 -12.13 -8.33 3.51
CA VAL A 124 -10.81 -7.93 3.02
C VAL A 124 -10.81 -7.83 1.49
N VAL A 125 -9.99 -6.95 0.97
CA VAL A 125 -9.85 -6.73 -0.48
C VAL A 125 -8.95 -7.79 -1.08
N GLU A 126 -7.80 -8.03 -0.44
CA GLU A 126 -6.83 -9.03 -0.89
C GLU A 126 -7.14 -10.39 -0.30
N ASP A 127 -7.47 -11.37 -1.14
CA ASP A 127 -7.64 -12.79 -0.76
C ASP A 127 -6.38 -13.61 -0.97
N ARG A 128 -5.35 -13.06 -1.59
CA ARG A 128 -4.06 -13.67 -1.89
C ARG A 128 -2.93 -12.68 -1.69
N ALA A 129 -1.72 -13.19 -1.49
CA ALA A 129 -0.53 -12.34 -1.54
C ALA A 129 -0.25 -11.93 -3.00
N TRP A 130 0.39 -10.79 -3.19
CA TRP A 130 0.63 -10.21 -4.50
C TRP A 130 1.56 -11.07 -5.41
N ASP A 131 2.36 -11.95 -4.82
CA ASP A 131 3.20 -12.92 -5.52
C ASP A 131 2.48 -14.26 -5.82
N GLU A 132 1.29 -14.48 -5.26
CA GLU A 132 0.52 -15.72 -5.51
C GLU A 132 -0.20 -15.68 -6.88
N PRO A 133 -0.30 -16.82 -7.56
CA PRO A 133 -1.00 -16.89 -8.85
C PRO A 133 -2.44 -16.37 -8.77
N GLY A 134 -2.80 -15.47 -9.69
CA GLY A 134 -4.14 -14.90 -9.77
C GLY A 134 -4.50 -13.98 -8.61
N TYR A 135 -3.54 -13.25 -8.07
CA TYR A 135 -3.74 -12.19 -7.08
C TYR A 135 -4.83 -11.22 -7.52
N LEU A 136 -4.72 -10.69 -8.73
CA LEU A 136 -5.78 -9.95 -9.38
C LEU A 136 -6.53 -10.86 -10.36
N LYS A 137 -7.86 -10.94 -10.21
CA LYS A 137 -8.68 -11.89 -10.99
C LYS A 137 -8.70 -11.57 -12.48
N LYS A 138 -8.61 -10.30 -12.86
CA LYS A 138 -8.80 -9.84 -14.24
C LYS A 138 -7.49 -9.44 -14.93
N TYR A 139 -6.56 -8.90 -14.17
CA TYR A 139 -5.32 -8.35 -14.70
C TYR A 139 -4.12 -9.15 -14.15
N PRO A 140 -3.46 -9.98 -14.97
CA PRO A 140 -2.25 -10.69 -14.57
C PRO A 140 -1.18 -9.72 -14.03
N THR A 141 -0.53 -10.13 -12.94
CA THR A 141 0.61 -9.39 -12.40
C THR A 141 1.90 -9.77 -13.11
N ALA A 142 3.00 -9.05 -12.84
CA ALA A 142 4.34 -9.43 -13.30
C ALA A 142 4.63 -10.91 -13.01
N PHE A 143 4.29 -11.38 -11.81
CA PHE A 143 4.49 -12.77 -11.39
C PHE A 143 3.62 -13.75 -12.18
N ASP A 144 2.40 -13.38 -12.54
CA ASP A 144 1.52 -14.18 -13.37
C ASP A 144 2.03 -14.24 -14.82
N VAL A 145 2.46 -13.11 -15.37
CA VAL A 145 3.00 -13.02 -16.75
C VAL A 145 4.27 -13.86 -16.86
N LEU A 146 5.20 -13.77 -15.91
CA LEU A 146 6.41 -14.58 -15.93
C LEU A 146 6.09 -16.09 -15.90
N ARG A 147 5.15 -16.52 -15.04
CA ARG A 147 4.69 -17.92 -15.00
C ARG A 147 4.05 -18.36 -16.31
N GLN A 148 3.27 -17.51 -16.97
CA GLN A 148 2.64 -17.81 -18.26
C GLN A 148 3.66 -18.00 -19.38
N HIS A 149 4.85 -17.39 -19.25
CA HIS A 149 5.96 -17.49 -20.20
C HIS A 149 7.06 -18.47 -19.76
N ASP A 150 6.83 -19.27 -18.70
CA ASP A 150 7.80 -20.19 -18.12
C ASP A 150 9.13 -19.53 -17.72
N VAL A 151 9.08 -18.26 -17.33
CA VAL A 151 10.24 -17.48 -16.87
C VAL A 151 10.37 -17.61 -15.35
N SER A 152 11.51 -18.16 -14.91
CA SER A 152 11.80 -18.28 -13.48
C SER A 152 12.13 -16.92 -12.85
N PHE A 153 11.80 -16.77 -11.57
CA PHE A 153 12.13 -15.59 -10.78
C PHE A 153 12.39 -15.96 -9.33
N GLU A 154 13.13 -15.13 -8.64
CA GLU A 154 13.44 -15.28 -7.21
C GLU A 154 12.94 -14.05 -6.43
N ILE A 155 12.31 -14.28 -5.27
CA ILE A 155 11.86 -13.23 -4.34
C ILE A 155 12.55 -13.45 -3.00
N VAL A 156 13.25 -12.43 -2.51
CA VAL A 156 13.98 -12.46 -1.24
C VAL A 156 13.52 -11.29 -0.34
N GLY A 157 13.40 -11.55 0.97
CA GLY A 157 13.02 -10.51 1.95
C GLY A 157 11.54 -10.44 2.26
N MET A 158 10.67 -11.17 1.52
CA MET A 158 9.30 -11.37 1.93
C MET A 158 9.22 -12.33 3.11
N ALA A 159 9.24 -11.77 4.30
CA ALA A 159 9.08 -12.54 5.51
C ALA A 159 7.67 -13.15 5.62
N LYS A 160 7.49 -14.35 5.09
CA LYS A 160 6.44 -15.26 5.58
C LYS A 160 6.83 -15.77 6.97
N GLY A 161 6.86 -14.84 7.96
CA GLY A 161 7.27 -15.15 9.34
C GLY A 161 8.34 -14.18 9.85
N ALA A 162 8.49 -14.11 11.15
CA ALA A 162 9.24 -13.15 11.94
C ALA A 162 10.79 -13.14 11.70
N GLY A 163 11.23 -12.87 10.47
CA GLY A 163 12.63 -12.57 10.17
C GLY A 163 12.78 -11.12 9.72
N ASP A 164 13.81 -10.42 10.18
CA ASP A 164 14.18 -9.12 9.66
C ASP A 164 14.62 -9.34 8.20
N GLU A 165 13.96 -8.68 7.22
CA GLU A 165 14.34 -8.76 5.80
C GLU A 165 15.81 -8.42 5.57
N PHE A 166 16.38 -7.57 6.43
CA PHE A 166 17.80 -7.22 6.41
C PHE A 166 18.69 -8.47 6.60
N VAL A 167 18.32 -9.35 7.53
CA VAL A 167 19.05 -10.60 7.77
C VAL A 167 18.87 -11.55 6.58
N GLN A 168 17.65 -11.73 6.11
CA GLN A 168 17.35 -12.63 4.98
C GLN A 168 18.11 -12.20 3.71
N ILE A 169 18.07 -10.90 3.38
CA ILE A 169 18.81 -10.38 2.24
C ILE A 169 20.31 -10.44 2.50
N GLY A 170 20.77 -10.13 3.72
CA GLY A 170 22.18 -10.16 4.10
C GLY A 170 22.80 -11.55 3.95
N GLU A 171 22.09 -12.59 4.34
CA GLU A 171 22.52 -13.99 4.25
C GLU A 171 22.29 -14.63 2.88
N HIS A 172 21.48 -14.01 2.02
CA HIS A 172 21.20 -14.54 0.68
C HIS A 172 22.48 -14.61 -0.15
N GLU A 173 22.74 -15.76 -0.76
CA GLU A 173 23.80 -15.97 -1.73
C GLU A 173 23.21 -16.25 -3.10
N PHE A 174 23.72 -15.60 -4.15
CA PHE A 174 23.27 -15.87 -5.51
C PHE A 174 23.72 -17.27 -5.94
N GLY A 175 22.78 -18.18 -6.02
CA GLY A 175 22.97 -19.52 -6.56
C GLY A 175 22.84 -19.54 -8.10
N GLU A 176 21.74 -20.05 -8.62
CA GLU A 176 21.34 -19.89 -10.00
C GLU A 176 20.96 -18.43 -10.28
N ILE A 177 21.31 -17.91 -11.45
CA ILE A 177 20.89 -16.58 -11.87
C ILE A 177 19.54 -16.69 -12.55
N HIS A 178 18.52 -16.18 -11.88
CA HIS A 178 17.18 -16.09 -12.44
C HIS A 178 17.06 -14.89 -13.40
N PRO A 179 16.20 -14.95 -14.40
CA PRO A 179 15.87 -13.81 -15.26
C PRO A 179 15.41 -12.59 -14.47
N TRP A 180 14.71 -12.77 -13.35
CA TRP A 180 14.37 -11.71 -12.44
C TRP A 180 14.65 -12.11 -10.98
N THR A 181 15.51 -11.35 -10.33
CA THR A 181 15.74 -11.44 -8.87
C THR A 181 15.20 -10.17 -8.20
N TYR A 182 14.29 -10.35 -7.26
CA TYR A 182 13.53 -9.30 -6.61
C TYR A 182 13.74 -9.31 -5.10
N PHE A 183 14.30 -8.22 -4.56
CA PHE A 183 14.48 -8.01 -3.14
C PHE A 183 13.42 -7.06 -2.59
N PHE A 184 12.70 -7.49 -1.55
CA PHE A 184 11.67 -6.71 -0.88
C PHE A 184 12.19 -6.15 0.45
N LEU A 185 12.15 -4.83 0.63
CA LEU A 185 12.64 -4.09 1.78
C LEU A 185 11.50 -3.26 2.42
N GLY A 186 10.83 -3.82 3.44
CA GLY A 186 9.68 -3.21 4.12
C GLY A 186 10.04 -2.34 5.32
N SER A 187 11.30 -2.35 5.79
CA SER A 187 11.64 -1.72 7.07
C SER A 187 11.65 -0.19 7.03
N VAL A 188 11.79 0.45 5.87
CA VAL A 188 11.77 1.93 5.79
C VAL A 188 10.41 2.46 6.21
N ASP A 189 9.32 1.86 5.73
CA ASP A 189 7.96 2.18 6.17
C ASP A 189 7.79 2.02 7.68
N HIS A 190 8.20 0.85 8.20
CA HIS A 190 8.08 0.58 9.63
C HIS A 190 8.85 1.58 10.51
N TYR A 191 10.09 1.92 10.15
CA TYR A 191 10.91 2.90 10.89
C TYR A 191 10.32 4.31 10.77
N SER A 192 9.85 4.69 9.57
CA SER A 192 9.21 5.98 9.32
C SER A 192 7.95 6.15 10.16
N HIS A 193 7.08 5.15 10.21
CA HIS A 193 5.91 5.17 11.07
C HIS A 193 6.27 5.35 12.55
N ARG A 194 7.28 4.62 13.02
CA ARG A 194 7.61 4.53 14.43
C ARG A 194 8.39 5.73 14.96
N HIS A 195 9.37 6.20 14.18
CA HIS A 195 10.34 7.20 14.60
C HIS A 195 10.18 8.54 13.88
N GLY A 196 9.50 8.55 12.75
CA GLY A 196 9.45 9.66 11.81
C GLY A 196 10.49 9.48 10.69
N GLN A 197 10.10 9.88 9.50
CA GLN A 197 10.88 9.67 8.27
C GLN A 197 12.29 10.31 8.30
N ASP A 198 12.47 11.42 9.02
CA ASP A 198 13.71 12.19 9.08
C ASP A 198 14.41 12.00 10.45
N SER A 199 14.02 11.01 11.24
CA SER A 199 14.62 10.72 12.53
C SER A 199 16.02 10.11 12.39
N PRO A 200 16.89 10.27 13.39
CA PRO A 200 18.20 9.61 13.39
C PRO A 200 18.11 8.10 13.21
N GLU A 201 17.09 7.45 13.77
CA GLU A 201 16.86 6.02 13.67
C GLU A 201 16.51 5.61 12.21
N THR A 202 15.62 6.35 11.56
CA THR A 202 15.26 6.09 10.15
C THR A 202 16.46 6.37 9.23
N ILE A 203 17.18 7.46 9.45
CA ILE A 203 18.40 7.78 8.70
C ILE A 203 19.48 6.71 8.87
N ALA A 204 19.67 6.20 10.09
CA ALA A 204 20.62 5.11 10.33
C ALA A 204 20.21 3.85 9.54
N ARG A 205 18.91 3.53 9.55
CA ARG A 205 18.37 2.38 8.79
C ARG A 205 18.55 2.56 7.27
N LEU A 206 18.31 3.74 6.72
CA LEU A 206 18.54 4.03 5.30
C LEU A 206 20.01 3.76 4.92
N ARG A 207 20.98 4.21 5.75
CA ARG A 207 22.41 3.96 5.52
C ARG A 207 22.80 2.49 5.61
N GLU A 208 22.15 1.72 6.48
CA GLU A 208 22.35 0.27 6.58
C GLU A 208 21.84 -0.43 5.32
N LEU A 209 20.64 -0.06 4.86
CA LEU A 209 20.02 -0.62 3.66
C LEU A 209 20.80 -0.25 2.40
N ASP A 210 21.32 0.98 2.30
CA ASP A 210 22.17 1.40 1.18
C ASP A 210 23.42 0.52 1.05
N ARG A 211 24.13 0.27 2.17
CA ARG A 211 25.27 -0.64 2.20
C ARG A 211 24.92 -2.08 1.85
N LEU A 212 23.75 -2.54 2.28
CA LEU A 212 23.26 -3.88 1.96
C LEU A 212 23.02 -4.01 0.46
N VAL A 213 22.32 -3.04 -0.14
CA VAL A 213 22.06 -3.00 -1.59
C VAL A 213 23.37 -2.94 -2.37
N GLU A 214 24.32 -2.08 -1.96
CA GLU A 214 25.65 -2.00 -2.57
C GLU A 214 26.39 -3.33 -2.54
N ALA A 215 26.37 -4.03 -1.40
CA ALA A 215 27.01 -5.33 -1.26
C ALA A 215 26.40 -6.39 -2.18
N LYS A 216 25.04 -6.42 -2.27
CA LYS A 216 24.32 -7.35 -3.15
C LYS A 216 24.50 -7.00 -4.63
N PHE A 217 24.44 -5.73 -4.99
CA PHE A 217 24.72 -5.26 -6.34
C PHE A 217 26.13 -5.72 -6.79
N LYS A 218 27.16 -5.45 -5.99
CA LYS A 218 28.54 -5.86 -6.29
C LYS A 218 28.71 -7.38 -6.34
N ALA A 219 27.97 -8.12 -5.51
CA ALA A 219 28.00 -9.58 -5.56
C ALA A 219 27.36 -10.12 -6.83
N TYR A 220 26.27 -9.50 -7.29
CA TYR A 220 25.60 -9.84 -8.52
C TYR A 220 26.44 -9.48 -9.76
N ASP A 221 27.00 -8.27 -9.80
CA ASP A 221 27.85 -7.75 -10.89
C ASP A 221 29.10 -8.61 -11.13
N ARG A 222 29.66 -9.22 -10.10
CA ARG A 222 30.77 -10.19 -10.27
C ARG A 222 30.37 -11.49 -10.96
N ARG A 223 29.07 -11.80 -11.05
CA ARG A 223 28.56 -13.04 -11.63
C ARG A 223 27.90 -12.80 -13.00
N VAL A 224 27.38 -11.62 -13.22
CA VAL A 224 26.60 -11.24 -14.40
C VAL A 224 27.15 -9.93 -14.92
N SER A 225 27.79 -9.95 -16.09
CA SER A 225 28.45 -8.77 -16.66
C SER A 225 27.50 -7.77 -17.33
N ASP A 226 26.31 -8.20 -17.69
CA ASP A 226 25.28 -7.36 -18.33
C ASP A 226 23.90 -7.69 -17.75
N PHE A 227 23.34 -6.74 -17.01
CA PHE A 227 22.03 -6.87 -16.39
C PHE A 227 21.37 -5.49 -16.22
N ASP A 228 20.05 -5.48 -16.16
CA ASP A 228 19.31 -4.29 -15.81
C ASP A 228 19.12 -4.24 -14.29
N PHE A 229 19.34 -3.05 -13.73
CA PHE A 229 19.20 -2.80 -12.30
C PHE A 229 18.13 -1.77 -12.06
N PHE A 230 17.17 -2.12 -11.19
CA PHE A 230 16.09 -1.23 -10.78
C PHE A 230 15.99 -1.11 -9.26
N VAL A 231 15.69 0.10 -8.82
CA VAL A 231 15.14 0.33 -7.49
C VAL A 231 13.85 1.11 -7.66
N TRP A 232 12.80 0.66 -6.99
CA TRP A 232 11.54 1.40 -6.94
C TRP A 232 10.89 1.36 -5.56
N SER A 233 10.03 2.35 -5.30
CA SER A 233 9.26 2.45 -4.07
C SER A 233 7.83 2.84 -4.40
N ASP A 234 6.88 2.31 -3.66
CA ASP A 234 5.45 2.52 -3.89
C ASP A 234 4.94 3.90 -3.46
N HIS A 235 5.53 4.51 -2.43
CA HIS A 235 5.18 5.83 -1.90
C HIS A 235 6.29 6.40 -1.02
N GLY A 236 6.09 7.64 -0.59
CA GLY A 236 6.91 8.28 0.44
C GLY A 236 6.22 8.30 1.80
N HIS A 237 6.75 9.12 2.72
CA HIS A 237 6.22 9.35 4.05
C HIS A 237 6.18 10.83 4.41
N ILE A 238 5.19 11.23 5.19
CA ILE A 238 5.01 12.61 5.64
C ILE A 238 4.93 12.65 7.16
N ARG A 239 5.70 13.53 7.79
CA ARG A 239 5.68 13.72 9.23
C ARG A 239 4.33 14.24 9.69
N LEU A 240 3.78 13.63 10.74
CA LEU A 240 2.50 14.05 11.31
C LEU A 240 2.67 15.31 12.14
N GLU A 241 1.84 16.31 11.85
CA GLU A 241 1.77 17.57 12.60
C GLU A 241 0.68 17.52 13.66
N ARG A 242 -0.42 16.82 13.39
CA ARG A 242 -1.56 16.76 14.31
C ARG A 242 -2.33 15.44 14.27
N ARG A 243 -3.15 15.26 15.30
CA ARG A 243 -4.11 14.15 15.41
C ARG A 243 -5.51 14.69 15.54
N VAL A 244 -6.43 14.16 14.75
CA VAL A 244 -7.83 14.58 14.70
C VAL A 244 -8.71 13.55 15.40
N ASN A 245 -9.46 13.94 16.41
CA ASN A 245 -10.40 13.05 17.08
C ASN A 245 -11.80 13.20 16.47
N ILE A 246 -12.05 12.47 15.39
CA ILE A 246 -13.35 12.49 14.70
C ILE A 246 -14.50 12.03 15.61
N HIS A 247 -14.28 11.08 16.53
CA HIS A 247 -15.30 10.67 17.49
C HIS A 247 -15.73 11.81 18.43
N ALA A 248 -14.77 12.62 18.89
CA ALA A 248 -15.07 13.80 19.72
C ALA A 248 -15.78 14.87 18.89
N HIS A 249 -15.41 15.00 17.61
CA HIS A 249 -16.06 15.94 16.71
C HIS A 249 -17.54 15.61 16.52
N PHE A 250 -17.89 14.33 16.21
CA PHE A 250 -19.29 13.90 16.12
C PHE A 250 -20.06 14.14 17.43
N ARG A 251 -19.46 13.86 18.60
CA ARG A 251 -20.12 14.13 19.90
C ARG A 251 -20.43 15.60 20.15
N ARG A 252 -19.57 16.54 19.69
CA ARG A 252 -19.86 17.98 19.77
C ARG A 252 -21.08 18.38 18.97
N HIS A 253 -21.40 17.63 17.91
CA HIS A 253 -22.63 17.79 17.11
C HIS A 253 -23.80 16.95 17.63
N GLY A 254 -23.72 16.41 18.87
CA GLY A 254 -24.79 15.62 19.47
C GLY A 254 -25.00 14.22 18.85
N ARG A 255 -24.02 13.71 18.10
CA ARG A 255 -24.10 12.41 17.43
C ARG A 255 -22.96 11.49 17.86
N ASN A 256 -23.17 10.19 17.70
CA ASN A 256 -22.11 9.20 17.81
C ASN A 256 -21.70 8.77 16.39
N ILE A 257 -20.42 8.74 16.05
CA ILE A 257 -19.96 8.25 14.76
C ILE A 257 -20.43 6.81 14.50
N HIS A 258 -20.62 6.02 15.57
CA HIS A 258 -21.15 4.66 15.50
C HIS A 258 -22.70 4.59 15.38
N ASP A 259 -23.38 5.70 15.14
CA ASP A 259 -24.76 5.70 14.63
C ASP A 259 -24.80 5.38 13.15
N PHE A 260 -23.70 5.56 12.45
CA PHE A 260 -23.49 5.35 11.02
C PHE A 260 -22.55 4.16 10.75
N ILE A 261 -22.73 3.46 9.64
CA ILE A 261 -21.73 2.48 9.18
C ILE A 261 -20.52 3.27 8.72
N ASN A 262 -19.37 3.02 9.35
CA ASN A 262 -18.14 3.75 9.05
C ASN A 262 -16.88 2.89 9.20
N LEU A 263 -15.81 3.31 8.53
CA LEU A 263 -14.43 2.90 8.82
C LEU A 263 -13.55 4.15 8.89
N VAL A 264 -12.77 4.27 9.95
CA VAL A 264 -11.80 5.34 10.12
C VAL A 264 -10.40 4.74 10.00
N GLU A 265 -9.70 5.11 8.94
CA GLU A 265 -8.37 4.61 8.59
C GLU A 265 -7.40 5.79 8.52
N ALA A 266 -6.28 5.73 9.22
CA ALA A 266 -5.22 6.74 9.16
C ALA A 266 -5.72 8.18 8.88
N ASN A 267 -5.72 8.61 7.64
CA ASN A 267 -6.14 9.92 7.14
C ASN A 267 -7.48 9.91 6.38
N TYR A 268 -8.21 8.79 6.40
CA TYR A 268 -9.52 8.65 5.77
C TYR A 268 -10.61 8.29 6.76
N ALA A 269 -11.83 8.82 6.57
CA ALA A 269 -13.05 8.35 7.22
C ALA A 269 -14.11 8.07 6.15
N ARG A 270 -14.54 6.83 6.10
CA ARG A 270 -15.46 6.31 5.08
C ARG A 270 -16.81 5.99 5.72
N PHE A 271 -17.90 6.36 5.03
CA PHE A 271 -19.26 6.19 5.51
C PHE A 271 -20.14 5.52 4.47
N TRP A 272 -21.10 4.72 4.96
CA TRP A 272 -22.17 4.10 4.18
C TRP A 272 -23.49 4.44 4.83
N PHE A 273 -24.47 4.84 4.02
CA PHE A 273 -25.74 5.38 4.49
C PHE A 273 -26.91 4.45 4.20
N ARG A 274 -27.90 4.49 5.10
CA ARG A 274 -29.17 3.78 4.93
C ARG A 274 -30.17 4.63 4.16
N ASP A 275 -30.05 5.94 4.25
CA ASP A 275 -30.92 6.95 3.67
C ASP A 275 -30.19 8.29 3.47
N ASP A 276 -30.82 9.22 2.79
CA ASP A 276 -30.28 10.55 2.50
C ASP A 276 -30.17 11.43 3.76
N ASP A 277 -31.04 11.23 4.76
CA ASP A 277 -30.97 12.00 6.02
C ASP A 277 -29.66 11.72 6.78
N GLU A 278 -29.21 10.45 6.75
CA GLU A 278 -27.88 10.10 7.31
C GLU A 278 -26.75 10.78 6.55
N ARG A 279 -26.80 10.78 5.21
CA ARG A 279 -25.80 11.44 4.37
C ARG A 279 -25.72 12.93 4.70
N VAL A 280 -26.83 13.64 4.66
CA VAL A 280 -26.89 15.09 4.95
C VAL A 280 -26.39 15.40 6.35
N ALA A 281 -26.75 14.56 7.34
CA ALA A 281 -26.27 14.73 8.72
C ALA A 281 -24.75 14.58 8.83
N VAL A 282 -24.16 13.59 8.18
CA VAL A 282 -22.71 13.35 8.20
C VAL A 282 -21.96 14.43 7.42
N GLU A 283 -22.42 14.82 6.24
CA GLU A 283 -21.83 15.90 5.44
C GLU A 283 -21.79 17.22 6.21
N ARG A 284 -22.87 17.58 6.90
CA ARG A 284 -22.90 18.77 7.75
C ARG A 284 -21.88 18.69 8.90
N ILE A 285 -21.79 17.53 9.57
CA ILE A 285 -20.85 17.35 10.69
C ILE A 285 -19.41 17.44 10.18
N LEU A 286 -19.11 16.82 9.04
CA LEU A 286 -17.77 16.80 8.46
C LEU A 286 -17.38 18.16 7.85
N GLY A 287 -18.35 18.95 7.37
CA GLY A 287 -18.11 20.29 6.86
C GLY A 287 -17.50 21.25 7.88
N ASP A 288 -17.76 21.01 9.17
CA ASP A 288 -17.16 21.79 10.29
C ASP A 288 -15.82 21.19 10.78
N LEU A 289 -15.33 20.11 10.17
CA LEU A 289 -14.07 19.49 10.57
C LEU A 289 -12.89 20.10 9.82
N ASP A 290 -12.10 20.92 10.52
CA ASP A 290 -10.92 21.57 9.93
C ASP A 290 -9.82 20.59 9.52
N GLY A 291 -9.21 20.83 8.35
CA GLY A 291 -8.03 20.16 7.82
C GLY A 291 -8.34 18.92 7.03
N GLY A 292 -9.50 18.87 6.40
CA GLY A 292 -9.89 17.84 5.46
C GLY A 292 -11.09 18.26 4.65
N PHE A 293 -11.48 17.40 3.71
CA PHE A 293 -12.65 17.59 2.85
C PHE A 293 -13.21 16.24 2.40
N VAL A 294 -14.43 16.27 1.90
CA VAL A 294 -15.05 15.12 1.25
C VAL A 294 -14.50 15.00 -0.16
N LEU A 295 -14.03 13.81 -0.53
CA LEU A 295 -13.61 13.52 -1.91
C LEU A 295 -14.83 13.62 -2.83
N THR A 296 -14.66 14.34 -3.94
CA THR A 296 -15.67 14.53 -4.98
C THR A 296 -15.40 13.64 -6.19
N ASP A 297 -16.35 13.58 -7.12
CA ASP A 297 -16.21 12.86 -8.39
C ASP A 297 -14.97 13.33 -9.18
N GLU A 298 -14.62 14.61 -9.09
CA GLU A 298 -13.41 15.15 -9.70
C GLU A 298 -12.15 14.50 -9.12
N HIS A 299 -12.08 14.30 -7.79
CA HIS A 299 -10.98 13.61 -7.13
C HIS A 299 -10.95 12.13 -7.55
N PHE A 300 -12.09 11.45 -7.57
CA PHE A 300 -12.16 10.05 -8.01
C PHE A 300 -11.70 9.88 -9.45
N HIS A 301 -12.07 10.80 -10.34
CA HIS A 301 -11.61 10.79 -11.73
C HIS A 301 -10.10 11.07 -11.82
N ARG A 302 -9.63 12.14 -11.15
CA ARG A 302 -8.22 12.59 -11.20
C ARG A 302 -7.24 11.54 -10.70
N TYR A 303 -7.63 10.73 -9.71
CA TYR A 303 -6.78 9.73 -9.07
C TYR A 303 -7.16 8.30 -9.42
N HIS A 304 -7.91 8.09 -10.50
CA HIS A 304 -8.30 6.77 -10.99
C HIS A 304 -8.96 5.88 -9.92
N LEU A 305 -9.88 6.45 -9.15
CA LEU A 305 -10.60 5.77 -8.06
C LEU A 305 -12.09 5.57 -8.34
N GLN A 306 -12.50 5.62 -9.61
CA GLN A 306 -13.88 5.42 -10.02
C GLN A 306 -14.27 3.94 -9.85
N MET A 307 -14.85 3.62 -8.71
CA MET A 307 -15.28 2.25 -8.42
C MET A 307 -16.67 1.97 -9.00
N PRO A 308 -16.96 0.73 -9.43
CA PRO A 308 -18.25 0.38 -10.03
C PRO A 308 -19.42 0.35 -9.02
N ASP A 309 -19.12 0.44 -7.73
CA ASP A 309 -20.07 0.39 -6.62
C ASP A 309 -19.54 1.15 -5.40
N ASN A 310 -20.31 1.17 -4.32
CA ASN A 310 -19.97 1.87 -3.09
C ASN A 310 -19.06 1.06 -2.13
N ARG A 311 -18.29 0.10 -2.65
CA ARG A 311 -17.43 -0.79 -1.83
C ARG A 311 -16.47 -0.06 -0.89
N TYR A 312 -16.12 1.18 -1.18
CA TYR A 312 -15.21 1.99 -0.38
C TYR A 312 -15.86 3.18 0.31
N GLY A 313 -17.16 3.36 0.16
CA GLY A 313 -17.94 4.40 0.84
C GLY A 313 -18.94 5.05 -0.10
N ASP A 314 -20.07 5.46 0.44
CA ASP A 314 -20.97 6.43 -0.19
C ASP A 314 -20.42 7.84 -0.04
N LEU A 315 -19.55 8.04 0.98
CA LEU A 315 -18.82 9.26 1.26
C LEU A 315 -17.46 8.93 1.83
N VAL A 316 -16.41 9.58 1.31
CA VAL A 316 -15.04 9.48 1.79
C VAL A 316 -14.55 10.85 2.21
N PHE A 317 -14.29 11.04 3.50
CA PHE A 317 -13.64 12.23 4.03
C PHE A 317 -12.14 11.98 4.16
N TYR A 318 -11.35 12.92 3.67
CA TYR A 318 -9.90 12.87 3.62
C TYR A 318 -9.28 14.03 4.42
N LEU A 319 -8.22 13.76 5.18
CA LEU A 319 -7.42 14.78 5.85
C LEU A 319 -6.31 15.27 4.90
N ASP A 320 -6.39 16.54 4.48
CA ASP A 320 -5.51 17.15 3.47
C ASP A 320 -4.17 17.67 4.01
N LYS A 321 -4.10 17.89 5.33
CA LYS A 321 -2.89 18.32 6.02
C LYS A 321 -2.18 17.10 6.61
N PRO A 322 -0.88 17.18 6.93
CA PRO A 322 -0.15 16.10 7.61
C PRO A 322 -0.77 15.73 8.95
N ALA A 323 -1.92 15.11 8.91
CA ALA A 323 -2.76 14.75 10.04
C ALA A 323 -3.23 13.31 9.95
N MET A 324 -3.52 12.72 11.08
CA MET A 324 -4.06 11.37 11.21
C MET A 324 -5.22 11.38 12.19
N PHE A 325 -6.23 10.55 11.98
CA PHE A 325 -7.26 10.33 12.98
C PHE A 325 -6.69 9.60 14.21
N SER A 326 -7.09 10.03 15.41
CA SER A 326 -6.51 9.51 16.66
C SER A 326 -7.03 8.13 17.07
N LYS A 327 -8.16 7.69 16.52
CA LYS A 327 -8.76 6.36 16.73
C LYS A 327 -9.09 5.76 15.38
N THR A 328 -8.20 4.95 14.88
CA THR A 328 -8.31 4.32 13.56
C THR A 328 -8.28 2.80 13.69
N ILE A 329 -8.56 2.10 12.60
CA ILE A 329 -8.32 0.66 12.54
C ILE A 329 -6.80 0.34 12.57
N TRP A 330 -5.94 1.31 12.24
CA TRP A 330 -4.49 1.20 12.30
C TRP A 330 -3.98 1.66 13.67
N GLY A 331 -3.08 0.90 14.24
CA GLY A 331 -2.33 1.35 15.41
C GLY A 331 -3.05 1.14 16.75
N PHE A 332 -2.99 -0.06 17.28
CA PHE A 332 -3.32 -0.42 18.65
C PHE A 332 -2.50 0.38 19.68
N GLY A 333 -2.83 1.67 19.87
CA GLY A 333 -2.20 2.52 20.86
C GLY A 333 -0.73 2.85 20.60
N ARG A 334 -0.14 2.43 19.49
CA ARG A 334 1.21 2.86 19.09
C ARG A 334 1.14 4.24 18.46
N LYS A 335 1.98 5.12 18.95
CA LYS A 335 2.11 6.47 18.38
C LYS A 335 2.79 6.36 17.02
N GLN A 336 2.16 6.89 15.97
CA GLN A 336 2.75 7.05 14.65
C GLN A 336 3.39 8.44 14.60
N GLU A 337 4.62 8.57 14.12
CA GLU A 337 5.31 9.86 13.97
C GLU A 337 5.21 10.40 12.53
N SER A 338 5.05 9.52 11.56
CA SER A 338 4.75 9.87 10.17
C SER A 338 3.74 8.91 9.57
N MET A 339 3.16 9.29 8.43
CA MET A 339 2.11 8.56 7.72
C MET A 339 2.26 8.77 6.22
N HIS A 340 1.69 7.88 5.45
CA HIS A 340 1.55 7.94 4.00
C HIS A 340 0.07 7.89 3.58
N GLY A 341 -0.21 7.80 2.29
CA GLY A 341 -1.59 7.77 1.76
C GLY A 341 -2.20 9.16 1.63
N TYR A 342 -1.38 10.21 1.54
CA TYR A 342 -1.82 11.55 1.20
C TYR A 342 -1.98 11.70 -0.31
N LEU A 343 -2.55 12.84 -0.74
CA LEU A 343 -2.76 13.11 -2.16
C LEU A 343 -1.45 12.91 -2.96
N PRO A 344 -1.51 12.29 -4.13
CA PRO A 344 -0.34 12.11 -5.00
C PRO A 344 0.36 13.42 -5.39
N ASP A 345 -0.37 14.55 -5.34
CA ASP A 345 0.19 15.88 -5.60
C ASP A 345 0.98 16.46 -4.42
N HIS A 346 0.96 15.82 -3.25
CA HIS A 346 1.77 16.24 -2.11
C HIS A 346 3.22 15.79 -2.30
N PRO A 347 4.24 16.69 -2.21
CA PRO A 347 5.64 16.36 -2.51
C PRO A 347 6.24 15.19 -1.73
N GLY A 348 5.70 14.93 -0.53
CA GLY A 348 6.14 13.82 0.32
C GLY A 348 5.47 12.48 0.03
N SER A 349 4.51 12.43 -0.92
CA SER A 349 3.81 11.19 -1.29
C SER A 349 4.59 10.35 -2.30
N ASP A 350 5.49 10.96 -3.07
CA ASP A 350 6.25 10.28 -4.12
C ASP A 350 7.20 9.22 -3.56
N GLY A 351 7.25 8.08 -4.24
CA GLY A 351 8.34 7.11 -4.19
C GLY A 351 9.49 7.46 -5.12
N VAL A 352 10.40 6.52 -5.31
CA VAL A 352 11.55 6.66 -6.24
C VAL A 352 11.51 5.58 -7.31
N PHE A 353 12.08 5.90 -8.47
CA PHE A 353 12.49 4.95 -9.49
C PHE A 353 13.94 5.22 -9.88
N ILE A 354 14.82 4.22 -9.79
CA ILE A 354 16.23 4.29 -10.12
C ILE A 354 16.57 3.19 -11.12
N SER A 355 17.39 3.52 -12.12
CA SER A 355 17.87 2.58 -13.14
C SER A 355 19.34 2.78 -13.45
N ASN A 356 20.03 1.70 -13.81
CA ASN A 356 21.36 1.79 -14.43
C ASN A 356 21.30 2.15 -15.92
N ALA A 357 20.13 2.00 -16.56
CA ALA A 357 19.90 2.36 -17.96
C ALA A 357 19.22 3.75 -18.09
N PRO A 358 19.45 4.50 -19.18
CA PRO A 358 18.85 5.80 -19.40
C PRO A 358 17.32 5.73 -19.50
N LEU A 359 16.64 6.60 -18.76
CA LEU A 359 15.19 6.74 -18.79
C LEU A 359 14.76 7.81 -19.81
N ILE A 360 13.55 7.70 -20.34
CA ILE A 360 12.93 8.70 -21.21
C ILE A 360 12.92 10.07 -20.49
N GLU A 361 13.34 11.13 -21.18
CA GLU A 361 13.39 12.47 -20.61
C GLU A 361 12.00 13.07 -20.35
N GLY A 362 11.94 13.94 -19.33
CA GLY A 362 10.78 14.84 -19.09
C GLY A 362 9.50 14.19 -18.62
N THR A 363 9.53 12.94 -18.19
CA THR A 363 8.33 12.22 -17.77
C THR A 363 8.29 11.97 -16.27
N HIS A 364 7.11 12.19 -15.66
CA HIS A 364 6.82 11.58 -14.37
C HIS A 364 6.77 10.07 -14.55
N VAL A 365 7.31 9.34 -13.60
CA VAL A 365 7.15 7.90 -13.50
C VAL A 365 5.92 7.63 -12.61
N GLU A 366 5.05 6.75 -13.05
CA GLU A 366 3.89 6.30 -12.30
C GLU A 366 4.06 4.83 -11.90
N LEU A 367 3.36 4.39 -10.88
CA LEU A 367 3.45 2.99 -10.43
C LEU A 367 3.08 1.99 -11.53
N VAL A 368 2.12 2.36 -12.38
CA VAL A 368 1.68 1.53 -13.52
C VAL A 368 2.76 1.34 -14.60
N ASP A 369 3.82 2.15 -14.60
CA ASP A 369 4.95 2.04 -15.54
C ASP A 369 5.92 0.88 -15.18
N VAL A 370 5.84 0.36 -13.95
CA VAL A 370 6.77 -0.68 -13.46
C VAL A 370 6.62 -1.99 -14.25
N LEU A 371 5.38 -2.50 -14.39
CA LEU A 371 5.15 -3.75 -15.12
C LEU A 371 5.65 -3.69 -16.57
N PRO A 372 5.21 -2.73 -17.41
CA PRO A 372 5.65 -2.70 -18.82
C PRO A 372 7.16 -2.51 -18.94
N THR A 373 7.79 -1.73 -18.05
CA THR A 373 9.24 -1.53 -18.02
C THR A 373 9.99 -2.81 -17.66
N LEU A 374 9.53 -3.56 -16.66
CA LEU A 374 10.11 -4.85 -16.29
C LEU A 374 9.97 -5.88 -17.41
N LEU A 375 8.79 -5.98 -18.04
CA LEU A 375 8.57 -6.94 -19.11
C LEU A 375 9.42 -6.64 -20.34
N ASP A 376 9.54 -5.37 -20.73
CA ASP A 376 10.39 -4.95 -21.84
C ASP A 376 11.87 -5.29 -21.59
N SER A 377 12.36 -5.05 -20.35
CA SER A 377 13.71 -5.43 -19.93
C SER A 377 13.96 -6.93 -20.05
N LEU A 378 12.96 -7.73 -19.73
CA LEU A 378 13.02 -9.19 -19.88
C LEU A 378 12.79 -9.69 -21.31
N GLY A 379 12.51 -8.79 -22.28
CA GLY A 379 12.17 -9.14 -23.66
C GLY A 379 10.83 -9.86 -23.78
N LEU A 380 9.91 -9.63 -22.85
CA LEU A 380 8.56 -10.20 -22.85
C LEU A 380 7.55 -9.20 -23.43
N PRO A 381 6.48 -9.68 -24.06
CA PRO A 381 5.44 -8.79 -24.58
C PRO A 381 4.72 -8.06 -23.45
N VAL A 382 4.52 -6.76 -23.62
CA VAL A 382 3.68 -5.94 -22.73
C VAL A 382 2.21 -6.19 -23.08
N PRO A 383 1.35 -6.59 -22.12
CA PRO A 383 -0.07 -6.84 -22.40
C PRO A 383 -0.83 -5.56 -22.76
N ASP A 384 -1.80 -5.66 -23.66
CA ASP A 384 -2.62 -4.54 -24.15
C ASP A 384 -3.49 -3.86 -23.07
N TYR A 385 -3.74 -4.52 -21.93
CA TYR A 385 -4.57 -3.95 -20.86
C TYR A 385 -3.84 -2.92 -20.00
N VAL A 386 -2.52 -2.83 -20.10
CA VAL A 386 -1.66 -1.98 -19.26
C VAL A 386 -1.92 -0.50 -19.53
N ASP A 387 -2.03 0.31 -18.48
CA ASP A 387 -2.16 1.76 -18.56
C ASP A 387 -0.79 2.45 -18.63
N GLY A 388 0.20 1.82 -18.03
CA GLY A 388 1.57 2.32 -17.96
C GLY A 388 2.34 2.17 -19.27
N ARG A 389 3.53 2.72 -19.30
CA ARG A 389 4.44 2.72 -20.46
C ARG A 389 5.82 2.23 -20.08
N VAL A 390 6.59 1.81 -21.08
CA VAL A 390 8.01 1.50 -20.94
C VAL A 390 8.80 2.80 -20.74
N LEU A 391 9.69 2.82 -19.73
CA LEU A 391 10.39 4.03 -19.27
C LEU A 391 11.72 4.32 -20.00
N TRP A 392 12.16 3.49 -20.89
CA TRP A 392 13.34 3.76 -21.72
C TRP A 392 13.02 3.82 -23.22
N ARG A 393 13.94 4.43 -23.96
CA ARG A 393 13.85 4.37 -25.41
C ARG A 393 14.20 2.97 -25.86
N ASN A 394 13.34 2.35 -26.67
CA ASN A 394 13.67 1.11 -27.33
C ASN A 394 15.07 1.24 -27.93
N HIS A 395 15.97 0.36 -27.56
CA HIS A 395 17.17 0.12 -28.31
C HIS A 395 16.72 -0.57 -29.60
N GLY A 396 16.43 0.24 -30.66
CA GLY A 396 16.08 -0.22 -31.97
C GLY A 396 17.25 -0.94 -32.67
#